data_a12e15a1f0078efddd744b859432fabb
#
_entry.id   a12e15a1f0078efddd744b859432fabb
#
_cell.length_a   1.000
_cell.length_b   1.000
_cell.length_c   1.000
_cell.angle_alpha   90.00
_cell.angle_beta   90.00
_cell.angle_gamma   90.00
#
_symmetry.space_group_name_H-M   'P 1'
#
loop_
_entity.id
_entity.type
_entity.pdbx_description
1 polymer ?
#
loop_
_entity_poly.entity_id
_entity_poly.type
_entity_poly.pdbx_seq_one_letter_code
_entity_poly.pdbx_strand_id
1 'polypeptide(L)'
;MPAHHPPLLRLVFVLLGSSLAIPLAAQEVQLIGELRPRHEQRSPDFPAAPAADVMMRSRLGVAMGLSESLALRVVVQDVIAFGGSGTDSGWDPDPDLFVGFVELSDLLGSGMAVRAGRQEISLGNERLVSRNNWGHRGQRFDAVRLLRGGDAVSADLFSARVAGGAAGRWLHGAHAAIPMPGDESLHLYVLHDREGGGSGRTHVTGGGHARIEASGVQWILEGYLQRGERQGRSVSAYQFASGAARTFNRVRTQLLYEHYSGEEGRADRLGSFDRLRGSNHGFHGYADLFTSLPQNAGDRGLGDLNLSATMDLGFGTELQLKGHRFRAVEQGDLSSGRFGEELDLVLTHRPRNGVTLEAGLSRVWAGPALEEVRGLERNLTFGYVMVGLIF
;
A
#
# COMPACT_ATOMS: atom_id res chain seq x y z
N MET A 1 -15.30 -29.67 -27.70
CA MET A 1 -16.28 -29.32 -26.66
C MET A 1 -16.25 -27.81 -26.56
N PRO A 2 -17.35 -27.10 -26.78
CA PRO A 2 -17.33 -25.63 -26.73
C PRO A 2 -17.36 -25.15 -25.29
N ALA A 3 -16.46 -24.22 -24.99
CA ALA A 3 -16.33 -23.56 -23.68
C ALA A 3 -17.57 -22.66 -23.44
N HIS A 4 -18.23 -22.90 -22.32
CA HIS A 4 -19.31 -22.04 -21.83
C HIS A 4 -18.71 -20.76 -21.22
N HIS A 5 -18.93 -19.64 -21.87
CA HIS A 5 -18.66 -18.31 -21.28
C HIS A 5 -19.76 -17.99 -20.24
N PRO A 6 -19.41 -17.50 -19.05
CA PRO A 6 -20.41 -17.13 -18.06
C PRO A 6 -21.14 -15.84 -18.45
N PRO A 7 -22.45 -15.69 -18.08
CA PRO A 7 -23.32 -14.64 -18.62
C PRO A 7 -23.16 -13.25 -17.97
N LEU A 8 -22.11 -12.98 -17.22
CA LEU A 8 -21.95 -11.73 -16.44
C LEU A 8 -21.76 -10.47 -17.29
N LEU A 9 -21.23 -10.60 -18.51
CA LEU A 9 -21.00 -9.43 -19.38
C LEU A 9 -22.31 -8.88 -19.99
N ARG A 10 -23.38 -9.68 -20.02
CA ARG A 10 -24.70 -9.23 -20.53
C ARG A 10 -25.51 -8.42 -19.53
N LEU A 11 -25.19 -8.51 -18.24
CA LEU A 11 -25.96 -7.81 -17.19
C LEU A 11 -25.61 -6.32 -17.08
N VAL A 12 -24.39 -5.92 -17.43
CA VAL A 12 -23.96 -4.51 -17.36
C VAL A 12 -24.57 -3.68 -18.51
N PHE A 13 -24.82 -4.29 -19.67
CA PHE A 13 -25.42 -3.58 -20.81
C PHE A 13 -26.96 -3.54 -20.78
N VAL A 14 -27.62 -4.47 -20.08
CA VAL A 14 -29.09 -4.49 -19.96
C VAL A 14 -29.62 -3.50 -18.92
N LEU A 15 -28.82 -3.13 -17.92
CA LEU A 15 -29.18 -2.08 -16.94
C LEU A 15 -29.13 -0.66 -17.50
N LEU A 16 -28.50 -0.43 -18.66
CA LEU A 16 -28.50 0.84 -19.35
C LEU A 16 -29.67 1.02 -20.34
N GLY A 17 -30.48 -0.02 -20.56
CA GLY A 17 -31.54 -0.02 -21.57
C GLY A 17 -32.99 0.03 -21.05
N SER A 18 -33.22 -0.16 -19.74
CA SER A 18 -34.55 0.01 -19.18
C SER A 18 -34.71 1.42 -18.64
N SER A 19 -35.41 2.25 -19.37
CA SER A 19 -35.89 3.58 -19.01
C SER A 19 -36.84 3.54 -17.79
N LEU A 20 -36.29 3.27 -16.60
CA LEU A 20 -36.84 3.84 -15.40
C LEU A 20 -36.40 5.29 -15.41
N ALA A 21 -37.24 6.18 -15.95
CA ALA A 21 -37.17 7.61 -15.77
C ALA A 21 -37.43 7.94 -14.30
N ILE A 22 -36.52 7.56 -13.42
CA ILE A 22 -36.28 8.30 -12.20
C ILE A 22 -35.72 9.63 -12.71
N PRO A 23 -36.28 10.78 -12.36
CA PRO A 23 -35.60 12.04 -12.59
C PRO A 23 -34.36 12.04 -11.67
N LEU A 24 -33.32 11.33 -12.08
CA LEU A 24 -32.00 11.44 -11.52
C LEU A 24 -31.49 12.79 -12.05
N ALA A 25 -31.89 13.87 -11.42
CA ALA A 25 -31.13 15.10 -11.46
C ALA A 25 -29.80 14.78 -10.72
N ALA A 26 -28.92 14.00 -11.37
CA ALA A 26 -27.55 13.87 -10.92
C ALA A 26 -27.00 15.29 -10.93
N GLN A 27 -26.76 15.83 -9.75
CA GLN A 27 -26.31 17.21 -9.59
C GLN A 27 -24.89 17.37 -10.17
N GLU A 28 -24.14 16.29 -10.16
CA GLU A 28 -22.78 16.25 -10.70
C GLU A 28 -22.41 14.83 -11.15
N VAL A 29 -21.84 14.71 -12.35
CA VAL A 29 -21.27 13.46 -12.88
C VAL A 29 -19.82 13.72 -13.27
N GLN A 30 -18.90 13.02 -12.64
CA GLN A 30 -17.48 13.09 -12.93
C GLN A 30 -17.02 11.77 -13.58
N LEU A 31 -16.38 11.87 -14.74
CA LEU A 31 -15.67 10.75 -15.36
C LEU A 31 -14.33 10.53 -14.63
N ILE A 32 -13.97 9.29 -14.42
CA ILE A 32 -12.72 8.87 -13.79
C ILE A 32 -11.97 7.99 -14.76
N GLY A 33 -10.74 8.36 -15.10
CA GLY A 33 -9.89 7.57 -15.95
C GLY A 33 -8.46 7.48 -15.43
N GLU A 34 -7.82 6.33 -15.61
CA GLU A 34 -6.40 6.11 -15.37
C GLU A 34 -5.85 5.17 -16.43
N LEU A 35 -4.72 5.56 -17.04
CA LEU A 35 -3.87 4.67 -17.83
C LEU A 35 -2.46 4.70 -17.24
N ARG A 36 -1.89 3.52 -16.94
CA ARG A 36 -0.57 3.41 -16.33
C ARG A 36 0.23 2.26 -16.90
N PRO A 37 0.86 2.43 -18.07
CA PRO A 37 1.90 1.53 -18.54
C PRO A 37 3.14 1.66 -17.68
N ARG A 38 3.75 0.52 -17.31
CA ARG A 38 5.02 0.41 -16.60
C ARG A 38 5.83 -0.74 -17.16
N HIS A 39 7.04 -0.42 -17.60
CA HIS A 39 8.07 -1.40 -17.92
C HIS A 39 8.93 -1.64 -16.68
N GLU A 40 9.25 -2.91 -16.39
CA GLU A 40 10.15 -3.32 -15.32
C GLU A 40 11.25 -4.22 -15.88
N GLN A 41 12.47 -3.95 -15.43
CA GLN A 41 13.65 -4.77 -15.71
C GLN A 41 14.24 -5.27 -14.40
N ARG A 42 14.37 -6.58 -14.25
CA ARG A 42 14.97 -7.21 -13.06
C ARG A 42 16.14 -8.07 -13.49
N SER A 43 17.22 -8.09 -12.66
CA SER A 43 18.29 -9.06 -12.89
C SER A 43 17.77 -10.50 -12.75
N PRO A 44 18.34 -11.50 -13.47
CA PRO A 44 17.82 -12.87 -13.50
C PRO A 44 17.72 -13.55 -12.13
N ASP A 45 18.54 -13.14 -11.18
CA ASP A 45 18.58 -13.70 -9.83
C ASP A 45 17.45 -13.16 -8.91
N PHE A 46 16.58 -12.27 -9.40
CA PHE A 46 15.42 -11.83 -8.62
C PHE A 46 14.40 -12.96 -8.45
N PRO A 47 13.91 -13.20 -7.22
CA PRO A 47 12.79 -14.10 -7.03
C PRO A 47 11.54 -13.51 -7.70
N ALA A 48 10.92 -14.25 -8.57
CA ALA A 48 9.78 -13.81 -9.37
C ALA A 48 10.11 -12.62 -10.32
N ALA A 49 10.95 -12.88 -11.33
CA ALA A 49 11.04 -11.98 -12.47
C ALA A 49 9.63 -11.81 -13.08
N PRO A 50 9.20 -10.60 -13.44
CA PRO A 50 7.92 -10.42 -14.10
C PRO A 50 7.89 -11.22 -15.39
N ALA A 51 6.78 -11.92 -15.64
CA ALA A 51 6.57 -12.69 -16.85
C ALA A 51 6.42 -11.80 -18.09
N ALA A 52 6.32 -10.49 -17.93
CA ALA A 52 6.07 -9.52 -18.98
C ALA A 52 6.92 -8.27 -18.80
N ASP A 53 7.43 -7.76 -19.92
CA ASP A 53 8.27 -6.57 -19.94
C ASP A 53 7.47 -5.28 -19.67
N VAL A 54 6.20 -5.23 -20.04
CA VAL A 54 5.32 -4.07 -19.87
C VAL A 54 4.00 -4.51 -19.28
N MET A 55 3.61 -3.88 -18.18
CA MET A 55 2.29 -4.03 -17.56
C MET A 55 1.51 -2.73 -17.72
N MET A 56 0.28 -2.80 -18.23
CA MET A 56 -0.60 -1.64 -18.34
C MET A 56 -1.81 -1.82 -17.43
N ARG A 57 -1.98 -0.90 -16.47
CA ARG A 57 -3.20 -0.75 -15.71
C ARG A 57 -4.10 0.27 -16.34
N SER A 58 -5.35 -0.11 -16.59
CA SER A 58 -6.41 0.77 -17.08
C SER A 58 -7.55 0.80 -16.08
N ARG A 59 -8.04 1.99 -15.76
CA ARG A 59 -9.21 2.20 -14.91
C ARG A 59 -10.17 3.16 -15.60
N LEU A 60 -11.45 2.85 -15.58
CA LEU A 60 -12.50 3.71 -16.10
C LEU A 60 -13.71 3.65 -15.18
N GLY A 61 -14.30 4.79 -14.88
CA GLY A 61 -15.44 4.83 -13.99
C GLY A 61 -16.11 6.18 -13.92
N VAL A 62 -17.08 6.25 -13.01
CA VAL A 62 -17.86 7.45 -12.76
C VAL A 62 -18.04 7.68 -11.26
N ALA A 63 -18.06 8.94 -10.86
CA ALA A 63 -18.59 9.40 -9.58
C ALA A 63 -19.82 10.25 -9.84
N MET A 64 -20.88 10.05 -9.08
CA MET A 64 -22.18 10.71 -9.26
C MET A 64 -22.70 11.18 -7.91
N GLY A 65 -23.02 12.47 -7.80
CA GLY A 65 -23.86 13.02 -6.74
C GLY A 65 -25.32 12.74 -7.08
N LEU A 66 -25.99 11.86 -6.34
CA LEU A 66 -27.39 11.51 -6.57
C LEU A 66 -28.35 12.44 -5.82
N SER A 67 -27.88 13.03 -4.72
CA SER A 67 -28.52 14.11 -3.96
C SER A 67 -27.44 14.89 -3.17
N GLU A 68 -27.84 15.88 -2.40
CA GLU A 68 -26.92 16.63 -1.52
C GLU A 68 -26.14 15.73 -0.53
N SER A 69 -26.73 14.61 -0.13
CA SER A 69 -26.15 13.71 0.86
C SER A 69 -25.81 12.31 0.31
N LEU A 70 -26.19 11.97 -0.93
CA LEU A 70 -26.01 10.64 -1.48
C LEU A 70 -25.12 10.65 -2.71
N ALA A 71 -24.02 9.92 -2.67
CA ALA A 71 -23.10 9.74 -3.78
C ALA A 71 -22.87 8.27 -4.12
N LEU A 72 -22.59 8.00 -5.39
CA LEU A 72 -22.21 6.69 -5.92
C LEU A 72 -20.86 6.83 -6.65
N ARG A 73 -19.98 5.85 -6.48
CA ARG A 73 -18.76 5.73 -7.27
C ARG A 73 -18.60 4.30 -7.78
N VAL A 74 -18.33 4.17 -9.08
CA VAL A 74 -18.06 2.90 -9.73
C VAL A 74 -16.83 3.04 -10.62
N VAL A 75 -15.85 2.16 -10.46
CA VAL A 75 -14.62 2.10 -11.28
C VAL A 75 -14.34 0.64 -11.62
N VAL A 76 -14.18 0.36 -12.90
CA VAL A 76 -13.71 -0.92 -13.42
C VAL A 76 -12.21 -0.81 -13.69
N GLN A 77 -11.48 -1.88 -13.46
CA GLN A 77 -10.04 -1.97 -13.70
C GLN A 77 -9.73 -3.17 -14.60
N ASP A 78 -8.76 -2.97 -15.48
CA ASP A 78 -8.07 -4.04 -16.19
C ASP A 78 -6.55 -3.90 -16.07
N VAL A 79 -5.83 -5.03 -16.07
CA VAL A 79 -4.36 -5.06 -16.06
C VAL A 79 -3.90 -6.04 -17.12
N ILE A 80 -3.25 -5.51 -18.14
CA ILE A 80 -2.78 -6.25 -19.30
C ILE A 80 -1.25 -6.33 -19.28
N ALA A 81 -0.71 -7.51 -19.57
CA ALA A 81 0.71 -7.74 -19.78
C ALA A 81 1.05 -7.74 -21.28
N PHE A 82 2.06 -6.97 -21.68
CA PHE A 82 2.57 -6.93 -23.05
C PHE A 82 4.00 -7.44 -23.07
N GLY A 83 4.31 -8.28 -24.04
CA GLY A 83 5.65 -8.81 -24.17
C GLY A 83 5.93 -9.96 -23.25
N GLY A 84 6.54 -10.80 -23.13
CA GLY A 84 6.81 -11.93 -22.26
C GLY A 84 6.59 -13.26 -22.96
N SER A 85 7.57 -14.12 -22.86
CA SER A 85 7.58 -15.45 -23.48
C SER A 85 6.82 -16.50 -22.68
N GLY A 86 6.09 -16.10 -21.62
CA GLY A 86 5.44 -17.00 -20.68
C GLY A 86 3.92 -17.00 -20.78
N THR A 87 3.35 -18.16 -21.00
CA THR A 87 1.91 -18.45 -20.90
C THR A 87 1.40 -18.40 -19.46
N ASP A 88 2.25 -18.06 -18.52
CA ASP A 88 2.01 -18.19 -17.07
C ASP A 88 2.13 -16.85 -16.32
N SER A 89 1.62 -15.77 -16.91
CA SER A 89 1.67 -14.46 -16.24
C SER A 89 0.89 -14.42 -14.93
N GLY A 90 0.02 -15.40 -14.63
CA GLY A 90 -0.89 -15.39 -13.48
C GLY A 90 -1.80 -14.15 -13.45
N TRP A 91 -1.81 -13.38 -14.53
CA TRP A 91 -2.57 -12.17 -14.72
C TRP A 91 -3.74 -12.47 -15.64
N ASP A 92 -4.90 -12.68 -15.02
CA ASP A 92 -6.14 -12.82 -15.77
C ASP A 92 -6.50 -11.45 -16.36
N PRO A 93 -6.62 -11.32 -17.69
CA PRO A 93 -6.95 -10.04 -18.35
C PRO A 93 -8.41 -9.62 -18.16
N ASP A 94 -9.19 -10.35 -17.37
CA ASP A 94 -10.60 -10.02 -17.18
C ASP A 94 -10.77 -8.73 -16.38
N PRO A 95 -11.50 -7.74 -16.92
CA PRO A 95 -11.87 -6.54 -16.20
C PRO A 95 -12.65 -6.88 -14.94
N ASP A 96 -12.31 -6.24 -13.83
CA ASP A 96 -13.00 -6.46 -12.58
C ASP A 96 -13.48 -5.13 -11.95
N LEU A 97 -14.46 -5.21 -11.05
CA LEU A 97 -14.93 -4.09 -10.26
C LEU A 97 -13.82 -3.69 -9.27
N PHE A 98 -13.15 -2.57 -9.53
CA PHE A 98 -12.10 -2.05 -8.65
C PHE A 98 -12.68 -1.27 -7.47
N VAL A 99 -13.61 -0.34 -7.74
CA VAL A 99 -14.35 0.43 -6.74
C VAL A 99 -15.83 0.37 -7.08
N GLY A 100 -16.69 0.21 -6.08
CA GLY A 100 -18.13 0.22 -6.22
C GLY A 100 -18.79 0.42 -4.87
N PHE A 101 -19.06 1.70 -4.51
CA PHE A 101 -19.65 2.04 -3.22
C PHE A 101 -20.70 3.13 -3.33
N VAL A 102 -21.56 3.16 -2.31
CA VAL A 102 -22.48 4.26 -2.01
C VAL A 102 -22.01 4.96 -0.76
N GLU A 103 -22.11 6.28 -0.74
CA GLU A 103 -21.80 7.12 0.42
C GLU A 103 -23.02 7.98 0.77
N LEU A 104 -23.42 7.93 2.05
CA LEU A 104 -24.40 8.82 2.66
C LEU A 104 -23.65 9.80 3.57
N SER A 105 -23.60 11.07 3.16
CA SER A 105 -22.96 12.15 3.90
C SER A 105 -23.93 12.82 4.87
N ASP A 106 -23.38 13.53 5.84
CA ASP A 106 -24.13 14.28 6.85
C ASP A 106 -25.21 13.46 7.57
N LEU A 107 -24.85 12.26 8.01
CA LEU A 107 -25.75 11.35 8.69
C LEU A 107 -26.44 12.06 9.89
N LEU A 108 -27.75 12.29 9.77
CA LEU A 108 -28.57 12.96 10.79
C LEU A 108 -28.05 14.34 11.24
N GLY A 109 -27.42 15.11 10.36
CA GLY A 109 -26.87 16.45 10.70
C GLY A 109 -25.61 16.39 11.58
N SER A 110 -24.92 15.25 11.62
CA SER A 110 -23.77 15.02 12.51
C SER A 110 -22.41 15.36 11.86
N GLY A 111 -22.38 15.67 10.57
CA GLY A 111 -21.16 15.81 9.77
C GLY A 111 -20.41 14.48 9.57
N MET A 112 -21.03 13.34 9.87
CA MET A 112 -20.49 12.01 9.63
C MET A 112 -20.99 11.47 8.29
N ALA A 113 -20.22 10.58 7.66
CA ALA A 113 -20.62 9.86 6.46
C ALA A 113 -20.54 8.35 6.68
N VAL A 114 -21.46 7.60 6.08
CA VAL A 114 -21.39 6.15 5.96
C VAL A 114 -21.10 5.77 4.53
N ARG A 115 -20.03 4.99 4.32
CA ARG A 115 -19.66 4.45 3.01
C ARG A 115 -19.72 2.94 3.03
N ALA A 116 -20.47 2.34 2.09
CA ALA A 116 -20.64 0.90 2.00
C ALA A 116 -20.37 0.41 0.58
N GLY A 117 -19.61 -0.67 0.45
CA GLY A 117 -19.27 -1.29 -0.82
C GLY A 117 -17.76 -1.51 -1.00
N ARG A 118 -17.37 -1.82 -2.25
CA ARG A 118 -15.97 -2.04 -2.61
C ARG A 118 -15.22 -0.71 -2.74
N GLN A 119 -14.13 -0.55 -2.00
CA GLN A 119 -13.42 0.72 -1.88
C GLN A 119 -11.94 0.53 -1.54
N GLU A 120 -11.13 1.51 -1.84
CA GLU A 120 -9.78 1.63 -1.31
C GLU A 120 -9.85 2.15 0.15
N ILE A 121 -8.97 1.63 1.00
CA ILE A 121 -8.75 2.15 2.36
C ILE A 121 -7.26 2.49 2.48
N SER A 122 -6.99 3.74 2.82
CA SER A 122 -5.65 4.27 3.04
C SER A 122 -5.65 5.03 4.36
N LEU A 123 -4.81 4.65 5.31
CA LEU A 123 -4.76 5.24 6.64
C LEU A 123 -3.37 5.87 6.90
N GLY A 124 -3.36 7.16 7.21
CA GLY A 124 -2.17 7.94 7.53
C GLY A 124 -1.05 7.79 6.50
N ASN A 125 0.12 7.31 6.94
CA ASN A 125 1.29 7.09 6.07
C ASN A 125 1.25 5.78 5.25
N GLU A 126 0.14 5.05 5.27
CA GLU A 126 -0.06 3.77 4.58
C GLU A 126 0.84 2.60 5.06
N ARG A 127 1.51 2.72 6.20
CA ARG A 127 2.38 1.66 6.71
C ARG A 127 1.61 0.40 7.16
N LEU A 128 0.42 0.54 7.74
CA LEU A 128 -0.39 -0.58 8.21
C LEU A 128 -1.56 -0.92 7.31
N VAL A 129 -2.19 0.09 6.69
CA VAL A 129 -3.30 -0.09 5.75
C VAL A 129 -3.11 0.86 4.57
N SER A 130 -3.01 0.30 3.38
CA SER A 130 -2.67 0.99 2.15
C SER A 130 -3.62 0.58 1.02
N ARG A 131 -3.82 1.48 0.07
CA ARG A 131 -4.40 1.16 -1.24
C ARG A 131 -3.41 0.42 -2.16
N ASN A 132 -2.13 0.30 -1.77
CA ASN A 132 -1.06 -0.33 -2.55
C ASN A 132 -1.03 0.15 -4.01
N ASN A 133 -0.96 1.47 -4.20
CA ASN A 133 -1.05 2.05 -5.55
C ASN A 133 0.14 1.69 -6.45
N TRP A 134 1.29 1.30 -5.87
CA TRP A 134 2.42 0.77 -6.62
C TRP A 134 2.06 -0.54 -7.34
N GLY A 135 1.41 -1.48 -6.65
CA GLY A 135 0.97 -2.73 -7.24
C GLY A 135 0.12 -2.53 -8.49
N HIS A 136 0.25 -3.40 -9.50
CA HIS A 136 -0.51 -3.29 -10.73
C HIS A 136 -2.02 -3.37 -10.49
N ARG A 137 -2.48 -4.26 -9.61
CA ARG A 137 -3.90 -4.41 -9.30
C ARG A 137 -4.40 -3.48 -8.19
N GLY A 138 -3.49 -2.90 -7.38
CA GLY A 138 -3.87 -2.14 -6.18
C GLY A 138 -4.52 -3.03 -5.11
N GLN A 139 -4.88 -2.43 -3.98
CA GLN A 139 -5.58 -3.11 -2.89
C GLN A 139 -6.94 -2.47 -2.65
N ARG A 140 -7.96 -3.28 -2.48
CA ARG A 140 -9.34 -2.88 -2.27
C ARG A 140 -10.02 -3.76 -1.25
N PHE A 141 -11.08 -3.21 -0.65
CA PHE A 141 -11.81 -3.83 0.45
C PHE A 141 -13.31 -3.76 0.19
N ASP A 142 -14.01 -4.86 0.45
CA ASP A 142 -15.45 -4.85 0.59
C ASP A 142 -15.75 -4.43 2.03
N ALA A 143 -16.26 -3.22 2.26
CA ALA A 143 -16.27 -2.59 3.57
C ALA A 143 -17.50 -1.74 3.84
N VAL A 144 -17.80 -1.58 5.14
CA VAL A 144 -18.63 -0.49 5.66
C VAL A 144 -17.74 0.38 6.53
N ARG A 145 -17.82 1.70 6.32
CA ARG A 145 -17.04 2.71 7.05
C ARG A 145 -17.97 3.79 7.58
N LEU A 146 -17.68 4.23 8.80
CA LEU A 146 -18.20 5.47 9.38
C LEU A 146 -17.07 6.47 9.40
N LEU A 147 -17.24 7.55 8.66
CA LEU A 147 -16.23 8.57 8.43
C LEU A 147 -16.66 9.88 9.09
N ARG A 148 -15.73 10.54 9.74
CA ARG A 148 -15.88 11.92 10.18
C ARG A 148 -14.71 12.73 9.62
N GLY A 149 -15.02 13.70 8.79
CA GLY A 149 -14.09 14.74 8.37
C GLY A 149 -14.22 15.97 9.27
N GLY A 150 -13.25 16.86 9.23
CA GLY A 150 -13.30 18.15 9.91
C GLY A 150 -11.93 18.66 10.33
N ASP A 151 -11.88 19.95 10.67
CA ASP A 151 -10.63 20.65 11.00
C ASP A 151 -10.09 20.28 12.39
N ALA A 152 -10.95 19.77 13.29
CA ALA A 152 -10.54 19.42 14.65
C ALA A 152 -9.97 18.00 14.74
N VAL A 153 -10.72 17.00 14.32
CA VAL A 153 -10.30 15.58 14.33
C VAL A 153 -11.00 14.88 13.18
N SER A 154 -10.27 14.20 12.34
CA SER A 154 -10.85 13.23 11.41
C SER A 154 -10.81 11.83 12.01
N ALA A 155 -11.85 11.04 11.77
CA ALA A 155 -11.96 9.69 12.28
C ALA A 155 -12.55 8.73 11.23
N ASP A 156 -12.10 7.49 11.29
CA ASP A 156 -12.52 6.41 10.41
C ASP A 156 -12.72 5.14 11.24
N LEU A 157 -13.94 4.64 11.31
CA LEU A 157 -14.28 3.36 11.93
C LEU A 157 -14.76 2.42 10.82
N PHE A 158 -14.17 1.23 10.70
CA PHE A 158 -14.51 0.34 9.60
C PHE A 158 -14.51 -1.13 9.95
N SER A 159 -15.29 -1.87 9.17
CA SER A 159 -15.24 -3.32 9.06
C SER A 159 -15.10 -3.69 7.59
N ALA A 160 -14.02 -4.40 7.26
CA ALA A 160 -13.60 -4.62 5.89
C ALA A 160 -13.13 -6.05 5.65
N ARG A 161 -13.43 -6.59 4.45
CA ARG A 161 -12.88 -7.81 3.91
C ARG A 161 -11.98 -7.46 2.73
N VAL A 162 -10.78 -8.04 2.67
CA VAL A 162 -9.88 -7.83 1.53
C VAL A 162 -10.50 -8.44 0.28
N ALA A 163 -10.77 -7.63 -0.73
CA ALA A 163 -11.32 -8.11 -2.00
C ALA A 163 -10.28 -8.92 -2.78
N GLY A 164 -10.67 -10.09 -3.30
CA GLY A 164 -9.76 -11.01 -3.99
C GLY A 164 -8.76 -11.74 -3.08
N GLY A 165 -8.83 -11.54 -1.77
CA GLY A 165 -8.03 -12.27 -0.79
C GLY A 165 -8.65 -13.62 -0.38
N ALA A 166 -7.93 -14.35 0.49
CA ALA A 166 -8.42 -15.61 1.06
C ALA A 166 -9.79 -15.41 1.73
N ALA A 167 -10.69 -16.37 1.56
CA ALA A 167 -11.99 -16.33 2.19
C ALA A 167 -11.84 -16.27 3.73
N GLY A 168 -12.64 -15.42 4.38
CA GLY A 168 -12.66 -15.31 5.84
C GLY A 168 -11.61 -14.37 6.45
N ARG A 169 -10.91 -13.56 5.65
CA ARG A 169 -9.99 -12.55 6.19
C ARG A 169 -10.67 -11.19 6.34
N TRP A 170 -10.73 -10.73 7.59
CA TRP A 170 -11.36 -9.49 8.00
C TRP A 170 -10.36 -8.54 8.64
N LEU A 171 -10.52 -7.27 8.37
CA LEU A 171 -9.84 -6.17 9.04
C LEU A 171 -10.88 -5.21 9.61
N HIS A 172 -10.91 -5.10 10.93
CA HIS A 172 -11.71 -4.08 11.63
C HIS A 172 -10.77 -3.01 12.14
N GLY A 173 -11.16 -1.75 12.11
CA GLY A 173 -10.26 -0.71 12.53
C GLY A 173 -10.93 0.57 12.97
N ALA A 174 -10.23 1.28 13.84
CA ALA A 174 -10.45 2.67 14.17
C ALA A 174 -9.15 3.45 13.91
N HIS A 175 -9.27 4.58 13.25
CA HIS A 175 -8.18 5.51 12.98
C HIS A 175 -8.66 6.92 13.31
N ALA A 176 -7.79 7.72 13.91
CA ALA A 176 -8.01 9.14 14.14
C ALA A 176 -6.79 9.92 13.66
N ALA A 177 -7.01 11.07 13.02
CA ALA A 177 -5.98 12.05 12.74
C ALA A 177 -6.33 13.34 13.50
N ILE A 178 -5.44 13.76 14.39
CA ILE A 178 -5.57 14.90 15.27
C ILE A 178 -4.61 15.96 14.76
N PRO A 179 -5.09 17.12 14.29
CA PRO A 179 -4.23 18.20 13.82
C PRO A 179 -3.22 18.63 14.87
N MET A 180 -2.01 18.91 14.43
CA MET A 180 -0.93 19.44 15.24
C MET A 180 -0.49 20.80 14.70
N PRO A 181 0.29 21.60 15.44
CA PRO A 181 0.86 22.83 14.93
C PRO A 181 1.66 22.61 13.63
N GLY A 182 1.48 23.48 12.63
CA GLY A 182 1.90 23.27 11.26
C GLY A 182 0.85 22.45 10.48
N ASP A 183 1.20 21.93 9.33
CA ASP A 183 0.29 21.14 8.49
C ASP A 183 0.36 19.63 8.82
N GLU A 184 0.76 19.28 10.03
CA GLU A 184 0.97 17.89 10.47
C GLU A 184 -0.18 17.38 11.34
N SER A 185 -0.24 16.06 11.51
CA SER A 185 -1.23 15.41 12.35
C SER A 185 -0.62 14.26 13.16
N LEU A 186 -1.12 14.06 14.36
CA LEU A 186 -0.94 12.82 15.12
C LEU A 186 -1.98 11.80 14.64
N HIS A 187 -1.51 10.68 14.12
CA HIS A 187 -2.35 9.56 13.70
C HIS A 187 -2.35 8.46 14.75
N LEU A 188 -3.52 8.02 15.16
CA LEU A 188 -3.71 6.93 16.13
C LEU A 188 -4.51 5.79 15.48
N TYR A 189 -4.15 4.55 15.82
CA TYR A 189 -4.73 3.36 15.22
C TYR A 189 -5.06 2.30 16.27
N VAL A 190 -6.19 1.64 16.07
CA VAL A 190 -6.49 0.32 16.65
C VAL A 190 -7.04 -0.54 15.52
N LEU A 191 -6.32 -1.61 15.18
CA LEU A 191 -6.65 -2.48 14.06
C LEU A 191 -6.75 -3.92 14.56
N HIS A 192 -7.81 -4.63 14.19
CA HIS A 192 -8.01 -6.04 14.48
C HIS A 192 -8.05 -6.81 13.15
N ASP A 193 -6.99 -7.58 12.86
CA ASP A 193 -6.89 -8.46 11.70
C ASP A 193 -7.23 -9.89 12.13
N ARG A 194 -8.22 -10.46 11.46
CA ARG A 194 -8.69 -11.82 11.71
C ARG A 194 -8.76 -12.62 10.43
N GLU A 195 -8.21 -13.82 10.45
CA GLU A 195 -8.30 -14.78 9.37
C GLU A 195 -8.89 -16.09 9.90
N GLY A 196 -10.00 -16.53 9.30
CA GLY A 196 -10.61 -17.83 9.60
C GLY A 196 -9.91 -18.98 8.87
N GLY A 197 -10.21 -20.21 9.25
CA GLY A 197 -9.64 -21.40 8.65
C GLY A 197 -8.35 -21.87 9.31
N GLY A 198 -7.50 -22.62 8.58
CA GLY A 198 -6.30 -23.29 9.14
C GLY A 198 -5.19 -22.36 9.60
N SER A 199 -5.19 -21.07 9.25
CA SER A 199 -4.19 -20.11 9.72
C SER A 199 -4.42 -19.67 11.17
N GLY A 200 -5.67 -19.77 11.69
CA GLY A 200 -6.02 -19.45 13.07
C GLY A 200 -5.43 -18.12 13.56
N ARG A 201 -5.48 -17.07 12.72
CA ARG A 201 -4.82 -15.80 12.99
C ARG A 201 -5.80 -14.78 13.54
N THR A 202 -5.47 -14.16 14.66
CA THR A 202 -6.17 -13.00 15.19
C THR A 202 -5.19 -12.07 15.88
N HIS A 203 -5.05 -10.84 15.38
CA HIS A 203 -4.13 -9.84 15.92
C HIS A 203 -4.86 -8.54 16.21
N VAL A 204 -4.50 -7.89 17.31
CA VAL A 204 -4.79 -6.48 17.56
C VAL A 204 -3.49 -5.70 17.46
N THR A 205 -3.48 -4.67 16.65
CA THR A 205 -2.36 -3.74 16.50
C THR A 205 -2.81 -2.35 16.93
N GLY A 206 -2.12 -1.76 17.89
CA GLY A 206 -2.40 -0.41 18.37
C GLY A 206 -1.15 0.45 18.39
N GLY A 207 -1.30 1.73 18.13
CA GLY A 207 -0.18 2.68 18.13
C GLY A 207 -0.46 3.91 17.28
N GLY A 208 0.59 4.57 16.82
CA GLY A 208 0.44 5.78 16.05
C GLY A 208 1.73 6.31 15.45
N HIS A 209 1.59 7.38 14.67
CA HIS A 209 2.73 8.14 14.16
C HIS A 209 2.44 9.64 14.17
N ALA A 210 3.51 10.41 14.24
CA ALA A 210 3.47 11.85 14.10
C ALA A 210 4.72 12.38 13.40
N ARG A 211 4.58 13.53 12.76
CA ARG A 211 5.68 14.39 12.35
C ARG A 211 5.57 15.67 13.13
N ILE A 212 6.70 16.15 13.66
CA ILE A 212 6.75 17.33 14.54
C ILE A 212 7.80 18.29 13.98
N GLU A 213 7.37 19.46 13.56
CA GLU A 213 8.27 20.51 13.11
C GLU A 213 8.80 21.29 14.31
N ALA A 214 10.12 21.30 14.49
CA ALA A 214 10.76 22.06 15.53
C ALA A 214 12.14 22.61 15.06
N SER A 215 12.35 23.92 15.15
CA SER A 215 13.60 24.60 14.80
C SER A 215 14.07 24.28 13.37
N GLY A 216 13.14 24.18 12.40
CA GLY A 216 13.44 23.89 11.00
C GLY A 216 13.89 22.44 10.75
N VAL A 217 13.62 21.55 11.71
CA VAL A 217 13.80 20.10 11.61
C VAL A 217 12.45 19.44 11.80
N GLN A 218 12.06 18.57 10.88
CA GLN A 218 10.89 17.71 11.02
C GLN A 218 11.31 16.39 11.66
N TRP A 219 10.85 16.16 12.88
CA TRP A 219 11.01 14.90 13.60
C TRP A 219 9.94 13.90 13.18
N ILE A 220 10.33 12.65 12.98
CA ILE A 220 9.47 11.55 12.55
C ILE A 220 9.47 10.52 13.67
N LEU A 221 8.27 10.23 14.20
CA LEU A 221 8.07 9.28 15.28
C LEU A 221 6.92 8.34 14.92
N GLU A 222 7.13 7.05 15.10
CA GLU A 222 6.14 6.03 14.82
C GLU A 222 6.34 4.85 15.77
N GLY A 223 5.23 4.23 16.23
CA GLY A 223 5.31 3.04 17.07
C GLY A 223 3.99 2.28 17.14
N TYR A 224 4.08 0.94 17.04
CA TYR A 224 2.95 0.02 17.11
C TYR A 224 3.28 -1.19 17.98
N LEU A 225 2.28 -1.64 18.73
CA LEU A 225 2.30 -2.90 19.46
C LEU A 225 1.28 -3.85 18.85
N GLN A 226 1.66 -5.11 18.71
CA GLN A 226 0.81 -6.15 18.16
C GLN A 226 0.67 -7.29 19.16
N ARG A 227 -0.58 -7.71 19.43
CA ARG A 227 -0.94 -8.77 20.35
C ARG A 227 -1.99 -9.67 19.72
N GLY A 228 -1.99 -10.95 20.09
CA GLY A 228 -3.01 -11.87 19.60
C GLY A 228 -2.51 -13.31 19.56
N GLU A 229 -2.99 -14.03 18.57
CA GLU A 229 -2.68 -15.44 18.36
C GLU A 229 -2.48 -15.74 16.87
N ARG A 230 -1.56 -16.65 16.56
CA ARG A 230 -1.34 -17.20 15.23
C ARG A 230 -0.95 -18.66 15.35
N GLN A 231 -1.76 -19.56 14.77
CA GLN A 231 -1.52 -21.02 14.78
C GLN A 231 -1.33 -21.59 16.20
N GLY A 232 -2.15 -21.12 17.17
CA GLY A 232 -2.08 -21.59 18.56
C GLY A 232 -0.92 -21.03 19.39
N ARG A 233 -0.09 -20.15 18.82
CA ARG A 233 0.99 -19.44 19.52
C ARG A 233 0.59 -18.00 19.81
N SER A 234 0.90 -17.51 21.00
CA SER A 234 0.66 -16.10 21.33
C SER A 234 1.53 -15.17 20.49
N VAL A 235 0.99 -14.03 20.09
CA VAL A 235 1.73 -12.98 19.36
C VAL A 235 2.03 -11.83 20.30
N SER A 236 3.29 -11.41 20.34
CA SER A 236 3.75 -10.25 21.08
C SER A 236 4.88 -9.58 20.32
N ALA A 237 4.52 -8.65 19.45
CA ALA A 237 5.42 -8.01 18.53
C ALA A 237 5.31 -6.48 18.60
N TYR A 238 6.32 -5.78 18.10
CA TYR A 238 6.35 -4.33 18.06
C TYR A 238 7.11 -3.81 16.83
N GLN A 239 6.78 -2.59 16.47
CA GLN A 239 7.48 -1.83 15.44
C GLN A 239 7.68 -0.41 15.97
N PHE A 240 8.81 0.21 15.66
CA PHE A 240 8.99 1.64 15.81
C PHE A 240 9.83 2.21 14.66
N ALA A 241 9.64 3.50 14.39
CA ALA A 241 10.51 4.27 13.52
C ALA A 241 10.80 5.63 14.14
N SER A 242 12.02 6.10 14.01
CA SER A 242 12.45 7.41 14.48
C SER A 242 13.44 8.02 13.50
N GLY A 243 13.24 9.29 13.22
CA GLY A 243 14.10 10.00 12.27
C GLY A 243 13.91 11.49 12.28
N ALA A 244 14.66 12.13 11.41
CA ALA A 244 14.59 13.57 11.21
C ALA A 244 14.75 13.92 9.72
N ALA A 245 14.07 14.97 9.29
CA ALA A 245 14.22 15.52 7.96
C ALA A 245 14.43 17.03 8.04
N ARG A 246 15.19 17.56 7.08
CA ARG A 246 15.42 18.98 6.94
C ARG A 246 15.51 19.36 5.47
N THR A 247 14.95 20.52 5.14
CA THR A 247 15.05 21.08 3.81
C THR A 247 16.09 22.21 3.77
N PHE A 248 17.03 22.09 2.85
CA PHE A 248 18.03 23.10 2.54
C PHE A 248 17.82 23.57 1.10
N ASN A 249 17.32 24.77 0.93
CA ASN A 249 16.93 25.29 -0.38
C ASN A 249 15.95 24.34 -1.09
N ARG A 250 16.41 23.65 -2.14
CA ARG A 250 15.62 22.70 -2.96
C ARG A 250 15.90 21.25 -2.62
N VAL A 251 16.71 20.96 -1.60
CA VAL A 251 17.07 19.59 -1.22
C VAL A 251 16.50 19.29 0.14
N ARG A 252 15.60 18.31 0.20
CA ARG A 252 15.10 17.72 1.44
C ARG A 252 15.94 16.48 1.75
N THR A 253 16.60 16.45 2.90
CA THR A 253 17.31 15.27 3.42
C THR A 253 16.51 14.65 4.55
N GLN A 254 16.55 13.31 4.66
CA GLN A 254 15.92 12.58 5.76
C GLN A 254 16.82 11.42 6.17
N LEU A 255 17.04 11.29 7.48
CA LEU A 255 17.60 10.09 8.10
C LEU A 255 16.50 9.42 8.91
N LEU A 256 16.27 8.12 8.70
CA LEU A 256 15.23 7.34 9.37
C LEU A 256 15.80 5.98 9.77
N TYR A 257 15.52 5.57 10.99
CA TYR A 257 15.70 4.19 11.45
C TYR A 257 14.35 3.56 11.70
N GLU A 258 14.14 2.38 11.14
CA GLU A 258 12.95 1.56 11.30
C GLU A 258 13.32 0.22 11.91
N HIS A 259 12.47 -0.26 12.81
CA HIS A 259 12.68 -1.50 13.53
C HIS A 259 11.38 -2.30 13.60
N TYR A 260 11.41 -3.51 13.09
CA TYR A 260 10.35 -4.50 13.17
C TYR A 260 10.86 -5.67 13.98
N SER A 261 10.22 -5.99 15.11
CA SER A 261 10.62 -7.11 15.94
C SER A 261 10.59 -8.43 15.20
N GLY A 262 11.47 -9.34 15.58
CA GLY A 262 11.65 -10.68 15.03
C GLY A 262 11.29 -11.78 16.01
N GLU A 263 11.45 -13.02 15.55
CA GLU A 263 11.21 -14.24 16.30
C GLU A 263 12.42 -14.57 17.19
N GLU A 264 12.23 -14.54 18.50
CA GLU A 264 13.28 -14.83 19.51
C GLU A 264 13.53 -16.33 19.72
N GLY A 265 12.89 -17.22 18.92
CA GLY A 265 13.04 -18.67 19.05
C GLY A 265 12.26 -19.31 20.21
N ARG A 266 11.30 -18.59 20.80
CA ARG A 266 10.43 -19.11 21.86
C ARG A 266 9.34 -20.01 21.29
N ALA A 267 9.14 -21.17 21.87
CA ALA A 267 8.18 -22.13 21.36
C ALA A 267 6.71 -21.69 21.48
N ASP A 268 6.39 -20.92 22.51
CA ASP A 268 5.03 -20.50 22.88
C ASP A 268 4.60 -19.12 22.36
N ARG A 269 5.56 -18.33 21.89
CA ARG A 269 5.34 -16.94 21.51
C ARG A 269 5.97 -16.61 20.17
N LEU A 270 5.25 -15.83 19.35
CA LEU A 270 5.71 -15.23 18.11
C LEU A 270 6.07 -13.77 18.35
N GLY A 271 7.32 -13.39 18.06
CA GLY A 271 7.85 -12.03 18.21
C GLY A 271 7.85 -11.22 16.92
N SER A 272 7.63 -11.83 15.77
CA SER A 272 7.74 -11.17 14.48
C SER A 272 6.53 -10.27 14.17
N PHE A 273 6.79 -8.99 13.91
CA PHE A 273 5.76 -7.99 13.59
C PHE A 273 5.20 -8.18 12.19
N ASP A 274 3.88 -8.22 12.10
CA ASP A 274 3.17 -8.30 10.82
C ASP A 274 2.65 -6.92 10.40
N ARG A 275 3.01 -6.48 9.21
CA ARG A 275 2.62 -5.16 8.67
C ARG A 275 1.19 -5.09 8.17
N LEU A 276 0.39 -6.12 8.40
CA LEU A 276 -1.01 -6.19 8.01
C LEU A 276 -1.21 -6.00 6.49
N ARG A 277 -1.71 -4.83 6.10
CA ARG A 277 -2.08 -4.45 4.72
C ARG A 277 -1.39 -3.17 4.26
N GLY A 278 -0.24 -2.88 4.84
CA GLY A 278 0.54 -1.69 4.53
C GLY A 278 1.17 -1.70 3.14
N SER A 279 1.55 -0.54 2.68
CA SER A 279 2.41 -0.38 1.51
C SER A 279 3.82 -0.89 1.81
N ASN A 280 4.45 -1.46 0.81
CA ASN A 280 5.79 -1.99 0.92
C ASN A 280 6.78 -1.17 0.12
N HIS A 281 6.36 -0.80 -1.08
CA HIS A 281 7.17 -0.03 -1.99
C HIS A 281 7.50 1.35 -1.41
N GLY A 282 8.75 1.75 -1.50
CA GLY A 282 9.24 3.03 -1.01
C GLY A 282 9.55 3.12 0.49
N PHE A 283 9.07 2.17 1.33
CA PHE A 283 9.53 2.09 2.72
C PHE A 283 10.88 1.38 2.82
N HIS A 284 10.97 0.15 2.31
CA HIS A 284 12.14 -0.71 2.44
C HIS A 284 12.82 -0.95 1.10
N GLY A 285 13.10 0.14 0.36
CA GLY A 285 13.74 0.14 -0.93
C GLY A 285 12.80 -0.14 -2.10
N TYR A 286 13.20 0.31 -3.26
CA TYR A 286 12.41 0.21 -4.49
C TYR A 286 12.59 -1.14 -5.19
N ALA A 287 13.62 -1.93 -4.82
CA ALA A 287 13.76 -3.30 -5.28
C ALA A 287 12.72 -4.27 -4.69
N ASP A 288 11.90 -3.81 -3.76
CA ASP A 288 10.79 -4.56 -3.17
C ASP A 288 11.21 -5.89 -2.49
N LEU A 289 12.39 -5.92 -1.88
CA LEU A 289 12.90 -7.13 -1.23
C LEU A 289 12.10 -7.54 0.00
N PHE A 290 11.55 -6.57 0.73
CA PHE A 290 10.83 -6.79 1.99
C PHE A 290 9.35 -6.44 1.89
N THR A 291 8.71 -6.81 0.77
CA THR A 291 7.29 -6.53 0.51
C THR A 291 6.33 -7.29 1.40
N SER A 292 6.74 -8.42 1.96
CA SER A 292 5.94 -9.25 2.84
C SER A 292 6.69 -9.50 4.16
N LEU A 293 6.58 -8.57 5.10
CA LEU A 293 7.05 -8.79 6.47
C LEU A 293 5.95 -9.48 7.29
N PRO A 294 6.32 -10.48 8.12
CA PRO A 294 7.69 -10.88 8.47
C PRO A 294 8.35 -11.92 7.55
N GLN A 295 7.64 -12.48 6.57
CA GLN A 295 8.08 -13.64 5.78
C GLN A 295 9.37 -13.37 4.99
N ASN A 296 9.47 -12.21 4.33
CA ASN A 296 10.65 -11.89 3.51
C ASN A 296 11.93 -11.67 4.35
N ALA A 297 11.79 -11.47 5.65
CA ALA A 297 12.88 -11.40 6.60
C ALA A 297 13.10 -12.73 7.36
N GLY A 298 12.44 -13.84 6.94
CA GLY A 298 12.52 -15.16 7.60
C GLY A 298 12.09 -15.13 9.06
N ASP A 299 11.08 -14.31 9.39
CA ASP A 299 10.60 -14.02 10.75
C ASP A 299 11.68 -13.41 11.69
N ARG A 300 12.88 -13.06 11.17
CA ARG A 300 14.00 -12.49 11.97
C ARG A 300 13.81 -11.01 12.33
N GLY A 301 12.68 -10.38 11.91
CA GLY A 301 12.50 -8.95 11.99
C GLY A 301 13.38 -8.20 11.00
N LEU A 302 13.19 -6.89 10.93
CA LEU A 302 13.93 -6.02 10.01
C LEU A 302 14.34 -4.73 10.73
N GLY A 303 15.64 -4.45 10.77
CA GLY A 303 16.20 -3.15 11.03
C GLY A 303 16.59 -2.48 9.71
N ASP A 304 16.08 -1.29 9.45
CA ASP A 304 16.40 -0.50 8.26
C ASP A 304 16.89 0.89 8.67
N LEU A 305 18.17 1.15 8.45
CA LEU A 305 18.70 2.51 8.52
C LEU A 305 18.74 3.08 7.12
N ASN A 306 17.97 4.14 6.87
CA ASN A 306 17.90 4.75 5.56
C ASN A 306 18.18 6.26 5.60
N LEU A 307 18.86 6.71 4.54
CA LEU A 307 19.15 8.11 4.27
C LEU A 307 18.64 8.45 2.89
N SER A 308 17.85 9.51 2.78
CA SER A 308 17.37 10.00 1.49
C SER A 308 17.68 11.48 1.28
N ALA A 309 17.83 11.84 0.01
CA ALA A 309 17.91 13.21 -0.46
C ALA A 309 16.96 13.36 -1.65
N THR A 310 16.03 14.29 -1.55
CA THR A 310 15.06 14.63 -2.60
C THR A 310 15.31 16.06 -3.05
N MET A 311 15.57 16.25 -4.33
CA MET A 311 15.88 17.53 -4.94
C MET A 311 14.77 17.96 -5.88
N ASP A 312 14.19 19.15 -5.66
CA ASP A 312 13.34 19.81 -6.63
C ASP A 312 14.19 20.46 -7.73
N LEU A 313 14.11 19.93 -8.95
CA LEU A 313 14.83 20.41 -10.13
C LEU A 313 14.06 21.55 -10.86
N GLY A 314 12.85 21.88 -10.40
CA GLY A 314 11.94 22.82 -11.05
C GLY A 314 11.12 22.18 -12.15
N PHE A 315 10.17 22.95 -12.71
CA PHE A 315 9.28 22.52 -13.80
C PHE A 315 8.53 21.19 -13.52
N GLY A 316 8.18 20.94 -12.25
CA GLY A 316 7.52 19.70 -11.83
C GLY A 316 8.42 18.45 -11.84
N THR A 317 9.73 18.64 -11.80
CA THR A 317 10.72 17.55 -11.82
C THR A 317 11.36 17.40 -10.45
N GLU A 318 11.39 16.17 -9.95
CA GLU A 318 11.98 15.78 -8.67
C GLU A 318 12.96 14.62 -8.87
N LEU A 319 14.12 14.69 -8.25
CA LEU A 319 15.11 13.62 -8.19
C LEU A 319 15.27 13.16 -6.76
N GLN A 320 15.09 11.87 -6.50
CA GLN A 320 15.32 11.24 -5.21
C GLN A 320 16.49 10.26 -5.28
N LEU A 321 17.40 10.35 -4.30
CA LEU A 321 18.40 9.35 -4.00
C LEU A 321 18.11 8.81 -2.60
N LYS A 322 18.08 7.47 -2.43
CA LYS A 322 17.81 6.83 -1.16
C LYS A 322 18.72 5.62 -0.96
N GLY A 323 19.39 5.57 0.18
CA GLY A 323 20.24 4.46 0.57
C GLY A 323 19.67 3.76 1.79
N HIS A 324 19.72 2.44 1.78
CA HIS A 324 19.23 1.56 2.86
C HIS A 324 20.35 0.64 3.35
N ARG A 325 20.32 0.35 4.65
CA ARG A 325 21.09 -0.72 5.26
C ARG A 325 20.17 -1.63 6.05
N PHE A 326 19.99 -2.85 5.56
CA PHE A 326 19.07 -3.84 6.11
C PHE A 326 19.78 -4.85 7.00
N ARG A 327 19.19 -5.13 8.17
CA ARG A 327 19.69 -6.13 9.12
C ARG A 327 18.54 -6.92 9.72
N ALA A 328 18.79 -8.19 10.01
CA ALA A 328 17.95 -8.99 10.89
C ALA A 328 18.03 -8.39 12.31
N VAL A 329 16.89 -8.24 12.97
CA VAL A 329 16.80 -7.86 14.37
C VAL A 329 17.25 -9.03 15.25
N GLU A 330 16.73 -10.21 14.95
CA GLU A 330 17.09 -11.47 15.62
C GLU A 330 17.99 -12.29 14.68
N GLN A 331 19.28 -12.35 14.97
CA GLN A 331 20.21 -13.11 14.15
C GLN A 331 19.94 -14.63 14.25
N GLY A 332 19.61 -15.13 15.46
CA GLY A 332 19.36 -16.54 15.69
C GLY A 332 20.50 -17.42 15.20
N ASP A 333 20.18 -18.36 14.32
CA ASP A 333 21.11 -19.33 13.72
C ASP A 333 21.75 -18.84 12.39
N LEU A 334 21.44 -17.61 11.94
CA LEU A 334 22.07 -17.04 10.75
C LEU A 334 23.58 -16.80 10.99
N SER A 335 24.39 -17.07 9.98
CA SER A 335 25.83 -16.81 10.02
C SER A 335 26.15 -15.31 10.23
N SER A 336 25.24 -14.44 9.78
CA SER A 336 25.33 -12.98 9.92
C SER A 336 23.93 -12.37 9.99
N GLY A 337 23.77 -11.29 10.75
CA GLY A 337 22.54 -10.49 10.74
C GLY A 337 22.42 -9.50 9.56
N ARG A 338 23.36 -9.49 8.61
CA ARG A 338 23.34 -8.54 7.49
C ARG A 338 22.50 -9.06 6.33
N PHE A 339 21.35 -8.41 6.04
CA PHE A 339 20.58 -8.66 4.82
C PHE A 339 21.20 -7.99 3.60
N GLY A 340 21.82 -6.81 3.75
CA GLY A 340 22.48 -6.11 2.67
C GLY A 340 22.23 -4.61 2.68
N GLU A 341 22.65 -3.98 1.59
CA GLU A 341 22.43 -2.56 1.33
C GLU A 341 21.70 -2.37 -0.01
N GLU A 342 20.93 -1.30 -0.12
CA GLU A 342 20.25 -0.89 -1.35
C GLU A 342 20.44 0.58 -1.61
N LEU A 343 20.64 0.94 -2.88
CA LEU A 343 20.69 2.32 -3.34
C LEU A 343 19.69 2.51 -4.45
N ASP A 344 18.80 3.48 -4.29
CA ASP A 344 17.73 3.83 -5.20
C ASP A 344 17.92 5.22 -5.78
N LEU A 345 17.66 5.35 -7.06
CA LEU A 345 17.57 6.62 -7.78
C LEU A 345 16.21 6.68 -8.47
N VAL A 346 15.41 7.69 -8.16
CA VAL A 346 14.08 7.89 -8.76
C VAL A 346 13.96 9.30 -9.32
N LEU A 347 13.58 9.40 -10.58
CA LEU A 347 13.27 10.64 -11.27
C LEU A 347 11.75 10.69 -11.52
N THR A 348 11.09 11.70 -11.02
CA THR A 348 9.66 11.95 -11.26
C THR A 348 9.48 13.29 -11.96
N HIS A 349 8.71 13.32 -13.04
CA HIS A 349 8.36 14.53 -13.76
C HIS A 349 6.86 14.65 -13.93
N ARG A 350 6.29 15.79 -13.52
CA ARG A 350 4.87 16.11 -13.61
C ARG A 350 4.70 17.36 -14.49
N PRO A 351 4.67 17.20 -15.83
CA PRO A 351 4.64 18.34 -16.77
C PRO A 351 3.33 19.13 -16.69
N ARG A 352 2.25 18.48 -16.27
CA ARG A 352 0.91 19.08 -16.09
C ARG A 352 0.05 18.20 -15.17
N ASN A 353 -1.07 18.75 -14.70
CA ASN A 353 -2.03 17.98 -13.90
C ASN A 353 -2.47 16.71 -14.64
N GLY A 354 -2.57 15.61 -13.92
CA GLY A 354 -2.98 14.31 -14.44
C GLY A 354 -1.91 13.55 -15.23
N VAL A 355 -0.70 14.10 -15.43
CA VAL A 355 0.40 13.41 -16.14
C VAL A 355 1.59 13.23 -15.20
N THR A 356 2.06 12.01 -15.05
CA THR A 356 3.29 11.66 -14.30
C THR A 356 4.17 10.78 -15.16
N LEU A 357 5.43 11.14 -15.28
CA LEU A 357 6.49 10.31 -15.83
C LEU A 357 7.43 9.96 -14.70
N GLU A 358 7.75 8.68 -14.54
CA GLU A 358 8.62 8.22 -13.46
C GLU A 358 9.59 7.15 -13.97
N ALA A 359 10.84 7.25 -13.56
CA ALA A 359 11.85 6.24 -13.82
C ALA A 359 12.64 5.99 -12.54
N GLY A 360 12.90 4.73 -12.23
CA GLY A 360 13.67 4.33 -11.07
C GLY A 360 14.72 3.28 -11.41
N LEU A 361 15.81 3.31 -10.64
CA LEU A 361 16.88 2.34 -10.69
C LEU A 361 17.30 2.01 -9.26
N SER A 362 17.32 0.71 -8.94
CA SER A 362 17.77 0.19 -7.65
C SER A 362 18.94 -0.76 -7.82
N ARG A 363 19.94 -0.64 -6.94
CA ARG A 363 21.04 -1.57 -6.83
C ARG A 363 21.10 -2.15 -5.43
N VAL A 364 21.06 -3.47 -5.33
CA VAL A 364 21.15 -4.22 -4.07
C VAL A 364 22.50 -4.92 -3.98
N TRP A 365 23.15 -4.81 -2.85
CA TRP A 365 24.32 -5.59 -2.45
C TRP A 365 23.85 -6.60 -1.40
N ALA A 366 23.61 -7.85 -1.83
CA ALA A 366 23.11 -8.90 -0.96
C ALA A 366 24.09 -9.24 0.17
N GLY A 367 23.56 -9.44 1.36
CA GLY A 367 24.32 -9.91 2.52
C GLY A 367 24.04 -11.38 2.81
N PRO A 368 24.84 -12.04 3.69
CA PRO A 368 24.69 -13.45 4.00
C PRO A 368 23.30 -13.83 4.51
N ALA A 369 22.67 -13.00 5.32
CA ALA A 369 21.31 -13.29 5.81
C ALA A 369 20.26 -13.33 4.70
N LEU A 370 20.43 -12.53 3.62
CA LEU A 370 19.52 -12.56 2.48
C LEU A 370 19.67 -13.85 1.68
N GLU A 371 20.90 -14.32 1.53
CA GLU A 371 21.20 -15.63 0.94
C GLU A 371 20.56 -16.78 1.73
N GLU A 372 20.81 -16.84 3.04
CA GLU A 372 20.30 -17.90 3.91
C GLU A 372 18.76 -17.92 4.01
N VAL A 373 18.13 -16.75 4.07
CA VAL A 373 16.67 -16.64 4.22
C VAL A 373 15.94 -16.79 2.88
N ARG A 374 16.53 -16.33 1.76
CA ARG A 374 15.83 -16.22 0.49
C ARG A 374 16.55 -16.84 -0.71
N GLY A 375 17.75 -17.40 -0.52
CA GLY A 375 18.58 -17.92 -1.62
C GLY A 375 19.09 -16.85 -2.58
N LEU A 376 19.22 -15.60 -2.13
CA LEU A 376 19.67 -14.47 -2.94
C LEU A 376 21.15 -14.20 -2.69
N GLU A 377 22.00 -14.88 -3.44
CA GLU A 377 23.47 -14.85 -3.27
C GLU A 377 24.15 -13.66 -3.98
N ARG A 378 23.47 -13.09 -4.97
CA ARG A 378 24.10 -12.11 -5.89
C ARG A 378 23.54 -10.71 -5.70
N ASN A 379 24.33 -9.75 -6.14
CA ASN A 379 23.88 -8.37 -6.23
C ASN A 379 22.77 -8.24 -7.29
N LEU A 380 21.67 -7.58 -6.91
CA LEU A 380 20.49 -7.45 -7.75
C LEU A 380 20.41 -6.03 -8.32
N THR A 381 19.78 -5.92 -9.48
CA THR A 381 19.44 -4.63 -10.10
C THR A 381 17.98 -4.66 -10.51
N PHE A 382 17.26 -3.61 -10.16
CA PHE A 382 15.88 -3.36 -10.57
C PHE A 382 15.79 -2.00 -11.22
N GLY A 383 15.07 -1.92 -12.34
CA GLY A 383 14.79 -0.65 -12.99
C GLY A 383 13.37 -0.64 -13.53
N TYR A 384 12.78 0.55 -13.63
CA TYR A 384 11.47 0.72 -14.23
C TYR A 384 11.30 2.08 -14.88
N VAL A 385 10.36 2.13 -15.82
CA VAL A 385 9.83 3.37 -16.41
C VAL A 385 8.31 3.28 -16.39
N MET A 386 7.67 4.32 -15.91
CA MET A 386 6.21 4.39 -15.75
C MET A 386 5.66 5.71 -16.27
N VAL A 387 4.52 5.62 -16.95
CA VAL A 387 3.70 6.79 -17.33
C VAL A 387 2.37 6.66 -16.60
N GLY A 388 1.96 7.71 -15.91
CA GLY A 388 0.64 7.83 -15.29
C GLY A 388 -0.17 8.91 -15.98
N LEU A 389 -1.36 8.54 -16.45
CA LEU A 389 -2.36 9.46 -17.00
C LEU A 389 -3.62 9.34 -16.17
N ILE A 390 -4.08 10.45 -15.57
CA ILE A 390 -5.30 10.51 -14.75
C ILE A 390 -6.18 11.64 -15.31
N PHE A 391 -7.46 11.37 -15.52
CA PHE A 391 -8.42 12.34 -16.05
C PHE A 391 -9.83 12.11 -15.48
#